data_840739891c4e9a89c087467f9494719c
#
_entry.id   840739891c4e9a89c087467f9494719c
#
_cell.length_a   1.000
_cell.length_b   1.000
_cell.length_c   1.000
_cell.angle_alpha   90.00
_cell.angle_beta   90.00
_cell.angle_gamma   90.00
#
_symmetry.space_group_name_H-M   'P 1'
#
loop_
_entity.id
_entity.type
_entity.pdbx_description
1 polymer ?
#
loop_
_entity_poly.entity_id
_entity_poly.type
_entity_poly.pdbx_seq_one_letter_code
_entity_poly.pdbx_strand_id
1 'polypeptide(L)'
;MKIQYMSDLHLEFSDNSRWMKHNELPVTGDVLVLAGDIFYLKNKVAPLSNFWKWASVNYRQVLLVPGNHEYYNYCDVMDKGLQWNWMFKKNVGYYQNQVVKIDDTDFIMSTLWSQISPSDEYFIWKGMNDFRQIMYNGKLLQTEEFNQMHEFCLDFIKHSLTESTAKHIV
;
A
#
# COMPACT_ATOMS: atom_id res chain seq x y z
N MET A 1 22.92 -0.47 0.35
CA MET A 1 21.68 -0.22 -0.42
C MET A 1 21.09 1.13 0.00
N LYS A 2 20.64 1.95 -0.96
CA LYS A 2 19.90 3.20 -0.68
C LYS A 2 18.42 2.96 -0.93
N ILE A 3 17.57 3.44 -0.02
CA ILE A 3 16.11 3.31 -0.14
C ILE A 3 15.53 4.69 -0.42
N GLN A 4 14.75 4.80 -1.47
CA GLN A 4 13.89 5.95 -1.75
C GLN A 4 12.46 5.56 -1.42
N TYR A 5 11.71 6.45 -0.78
CA TYR A 5 10.29 6.21 -0.48
C TYR A 5 9.43 7.39 -0.90
N MET A 6 8.18 7.10 -1.24
CA MET A 6 7.13 8.05 -1.59
C MET A 6 5.80 7.47 -1.14
N SER A 7 4.83 8.34 -0.85
CA SER A 7 3.43 7.99 -0.58
C SER A 7 2.50 9.02 -1.21
N ASP A 8 1.21 8.74 -1.20
CA ASP A 8 0.15 9.71 -1.51
C ASP A 8 0.29 10.36 -2.89
N LEU A 9 0.74 9.61 -3.90
CA LEU A 9 0.88 10.12 -5.27
C LEU A 9 -0.48 10.34 -5.93
N HIS A 10 -1.49 9.58 -5.53
CA HIS A 10 -2.87 9.71 -6.02
C HIS A 10 -2.96 9.88 -7.54
N LEU A 11 -2.34 8.97 -8.27
CA LEU A 11 -2.26 9.02 -9.73
C LEU A 11 -3.61 8.71 -10.40
N GLU A 12 -4.62 8.37 -9.65
CA GLU A 12 -6.02 8.31 -10.08
C GLU A 12 -6.59 9.69 -10.38
N PHE A 13 -6.06 10.76 -9.79
CA PHE A 13 -6.46 12.12 -10.09
C PHE A 13 -5.76 12.64 -11.34
N SER A 14 -6.54 13.26 -12.24
CA SER A 14 -6.08 13.70 -13.54
C SER A 14 -4.90 14.70 -13.48
N ASP A 15 -4.90 15.57 -12.47
CA ASP A 15 -3.86 16.59 -12.32
C ASP A 15 -2.54 15.97 -11.85
N ASN A 16 -2.59 15.03 -10.90
CA ASN A 16 -1.41 14.30 -10.43
C ASN A 16 -0.83 13.45 -11.56
N SER A 17 -1.67 12.71 -12.28
CA SER A 17 -1.21 11.89 -13.40
C SER A 17 -0.68 12.71 -14.57
N ARG A 18 -1.25 13.92 -14.81
CA ARG A 18 -0.75 14.87 -15.80
C ARG A 18 0.61 15.42 -15.38
N TRP A 19 0.76 15.82 -14.11
CA TRP A 19 2.03 16.31 -13.57
C TRP A 19 3.14 15.27 -13.76
N MET A 20 2.87 14.02 -13.42
CA MET A 20 3.81 12.90 -13.57
C MET A 20 4.22 12.59 -15.01
N LYS A 21 3.40 12.98 -16.00
CA LYS A 21 3.76 12.83 -17.43
C LYS A 21 4.74 13.89 -17.91
N HIS A 22 4.76 15.05 -17.28
CA HIS A 22 5.54 16.21 -17.72
C HIS A 22 6.72 16.55 -16.81
N ASN A 23 6.85 15.85 -15.67
CA ASN A 23 7.92 16.06 -14.71
C ASN A 23 8.62 14.74 -14.40
N GLU A 24 9.93 14.81 -14.25
CA GLU A 24 10.73 13.67 -13.83
C GLU A 24 10.90 13.67 -12.32
N LEU A 25 10.67 12.52 -11.71
CA LEU A 25 11.02 12.31 -10.30
C LEU A 25 12.52 12.02 -10.19
N PRO A 26 13.20 12.59 -9.18
CA PRO A 26 14.60 12.26 -8.95
C PRO A 26 14.74 10.79 -8.56
N VAL A 27 15.72 10.12 -9.14
CA VAL A 27 16.10 8.75 -8.76
C VAL A 27 17.32 8.85 -7.84
N THR A 28 17.11 8.54 -6.56
CA THR A 28 18.14 8.73 -5.52
C THR A 28 18.44 7.45 -4.73
N GLY A 29 17.68 6.38 -4.96
CA GLY A 29 17.80 5.09 -4.29
C GLY A 29 17.98 3.91 -5.25
N ASP A 30 18.39 2.78 -4.70
CA ASP A 30 18.47 1.49 -5.41
C ASP A 30 17.13 0.76 -5.38
N VAL A 31 16.37 0.94 -4.28
CA VAL A 31 15.05 0.37 -4.03
C VAL A 31 14.07 1.52 -3.83
N LEU A 32 12.90 1.43 -4.48
CA LEU A 32 11.79 2.35 -4.29
C LEU A 32 10.70 1.68 -3.44
N VAL A 33 10.33 2.31 -2.33
CA VAL A 33 9.16 1.94 -1.53
C VAL A 33 8.04 2.94 -1.81
N LEU A 34 6.90 2.43 -2.25
CA LEU A 34 5.66 3.20 -2.45
C LEU A 34 4.71 2.86 -1.32
N ALA A 35 4.63 3.78 -0.35
CA ALA A 35 4.00 3.55 0.95
C ALA A 35 2.52 3.96 0.95
N GLY A 36 1.74 3.42 0.00
CA GLY A 36 0.29 3.57 -0.09
C GLY A 36 -0.18 4.79 -0.86
N ASP A 37 -1.45 4.75 -1.22
CA ASP A 37 -2.20 5.79 -1.91
C ASP A 37 -1.57 6.21 -3.24
N ILE A 38 -1.18 5.21 -4.03
CA ILE A 38 -0.59 5.42 -5.35
C ILE A 38 -1.66 5.42 -6.43
N PHE A 39 -2.58 4.43 -6.38
CA PHE A 39 -3.62 4.25 -7.39
C PHE A 39 -4.62 3.15 -7.02
N TYR A 40 -5.86 3.21 -7.50
CA TYR A 40 -6.90 2.20 -7.25
C TYR A 40 -6.55 0.80 -7.76
N LEU A 41 -6.64 -0.23 -6.91
CA LEU A 41 -6.41 -1.64 -7.30
C LEU A 41 -7.40 -2.12 -8.35
N LYS A 42 -8.68 -1.72 -8.23
CA LYS A 42 -9.76 -2.17 -9.11
C LYS A 42 -9.60 -1.71 -10.56
N ASN A 43 -8.97 -0.59 -10.81
CA ASN A 43 -8.83 0.00 -12.15
C ASN A 43 -7.67 -0.58 -12.98
N LYS A 44 -6.98 -1.59 -12.47
CA LYS A 44 -5.83 -2.25 -13.09
C LYS A 44 -4.65 -1.31 -13.37
N VAL A 45 -3.46 -1.83 -13.36
CA VAL A 45 -2.17 -1.14 -13.51
C VAL A 45 -1.97 -0.46 -14.88
N ALA A 46 -2.81 -0.79 -15.87
CA ALA A 46 -2.65 -0.36 -17.25
C ALA A 46 -2.63 1.16 -17.47
N PRO A 47 -3.46 1.99 -16.81
CA PRO A 47 -3.45 3.45 -17.01
C PRO A 47 -2.13 4.11 -16.64
N LEU A 48 -1.31 3.50 -15.78
CA LEU A 48 -0.03 4.02 -15.31
C LEU A 48 1.18 3.33 -15.96
N SER A 49 1.01 2.76 -17.14
CA SER A 49 2.05 1.96 -17.82
C SER A 49 3.40 2.69 -17.93
N ASN A 50 3.40 4.01 -18.17
CA ASN A 50 4.61 4.82 -18.27
C ASN A 50 5.29 5.01 -16.92
N PHE A 51 4.53 5.27 -15.85
CA PHE A 51 5.06 5.36 -14.50
C PHE A 51 5.69 4.03 -14.06
N TRP A 52 4.98 2.91 -14.27
CA TRP A 52 5.50 1.60 -13.91
C TRP A 52 6.69 1.17 -14.77
N LYS A 53 6.76 1.61 -16.03
CA LYS A 53 7.94 1.40 -16.88
C LYS A 53 9.13 2.19 -16.34
N TRP A 54 8.92 3.47 -16.03
CA TRP A 54 9.95 4.32 -15.42
C TRP A 54 10.46 3.73 -14.10
N ALA A 55 9.56 3.36 -13.18
CA ALA A 55 9.94 2.78 -11.91
C ALA A 55 10.73 1.47 -12.08
N SER A 56 10.24 0.57 -12.96
CA SER A 56 10.90 -0.72 -13.23
C SER A 56 12.29 -0.59 -13.84
N VAL A 57 12.55 0.46 -14.62
CA VAL A 57 13.85 0.68 -15.28
C VAL A 57 14.86 1.33 -14.34
N ASN A 58 14.39 2.23 -13.46
CA ASN A 58 15.28 3.05 -12.63
C ASN A 58 15.63 2.43 -11.28
N TYR A 59 14.86 1.43 -10.82
CA TYR A 59 15.10 0.81 -9.52
C TYR A 59 15.32 -0.70 -9.66
N ARG A 60 16.22 -1.22 -8.82
CA ARG A 60 16.46 -2.67 -8.69
C ARG A 60 15.18 -3.39 -8.26
N GLN A 61 14.42 -2.80 -7.34
CA GLN A 61 13.15 -3.31 -6.84
C GLN A 61 12.22 -2.15 -6.51
N VAL A 62 10.94 -2.33 -6.78
CA VAL A 62 9.87 -1.40 -6.41
C VAL A 62 8.85 -2.15 -5.57
N LEU A 63 8.77 -1.79 -4.31
CA LEU A 63 7.91 -2.40 -3.31
C LEU A 63 6.73 -1.47 -3.04
N LEU A 64 5.52 -1.95 -3.23
CA LEU A 64 4.31 -1.20 -2.92
C LEU A 64 3.60 -1.84 -1.73
N VAL A 65 3.14 -1.03 -0.80
CA VAL A 65 2.11 -1.42 0.16
C VAL A 65 0.82 -0.68 -0.19
N PRO A 66 -0.35 -1.30 -0.14
CA PRO A 66 -1.59 -0.56 -0.37
C PRO A 66 -1.88 0.41 0.78
N GLY A 67 -2.38 1.60 0.45
CA GLY A 67 -3.07 2.48 1.38
C GLY A 67 -4.58 2.24 1.32
N ASN A 68 -5.39 3.11 1.93
CA ASN A 68 -6.84 2.99 1.86
C ASN A 68 -7.39 3.30 0.45
N HIS A 69 -6.78 4.25 -0.28
CA HIS A 69 -7.20 4.60 -1.64
C HIS A 69 -7.05 3.46 -2.64
N GLU A 70 -6.11 2.54 -2.46
CA GLU A 70 -6.03 1.34 -3.28
C GLU A 70 -7.33 0.54 -3.27
N TYR A 71 -8.08 0.56 -2.17
CA TYR A 71 -9.35 -0.17 -2.02
C TYR A 71 -10.60 0.67 -2.35
N TYR A 72 -10.46 1.93 -2.75
CA TYR A 72 -11.61 2.75 -3.18
C TYR A 72 -12.25 2.20 -4.46
N ASN A 73 -13.38 2.78 -4.87
CA ASN A 73 -14.24 2.29 -5.95
C ASN A 73 -14.86 0.91 -5.66
N TYR A 74 -15.26 0.69 -4.41
CA TYR A 74 -15.89 -0.58 -4.00
C TYR A 74 -15.01 -1.80 -4.26
N CYS A 75 -13.70 -1.66 -4.07
CA CYS A 75 -12.78 -2.78 -4.03
C CYS A 75 -12.97 -3.52 -2.69
N ASP A 76 -13.13 -4.84 -2.75
CA ASP A 76 -13.28 -5.64 -1.54
C ASP A 76 -11.91 -6.05 -1.02
N VAL A 77 -11.61 -5.66 0.23
CA VAL A 77 -10.35 -6.02 0.90
C VAL A 77 -10.16 -7.53 0.93
N MET A 78 -11.26 -8.28 1.10
CA MET A 78 -11.24 -9.72 1.26
C MET A 78 -11.16 -10.50 -0.05
N ASP A 79 -11.26 -9.85 -1.21
CA ASP A 79 -11.01 -10.51 -2.52
C ASP A 79 -9.63 -11.17 -2.61
N LYS A 80 -8.64 -10.62 -1.90
CA LYS A 80 -7.27 -11.16 -1.79
C LYS A 80 -6.94 -11.65 -0.37
N GLY A 81 -7.83 -11.41 0.58
CA GLY A 81 -7.57 -11.58 2.02
C GLY A 81 -6.65 -10.50 2.59
N LEU A 82 -6.28 -10.66 3.87
CA LEU A 82 -5.45 -9.67 4.57
C LEU A 82 -3.94 -9.85 4.37
N GLN A 83 -3.53 -10.92 3.71
CA GLN A 83 -2.11 -11.23 3.45
C GLN A 83 -1.93 -11.70 2.02
N TRP A 84 -1.28 -10.88 1.18
CA TRP A 84 -1.11 -11.17 -0.23
C TRP A 84 0.07 -10.41 -0.85
N ASN A 85 0.52 -10.89 -2.02
CA ASN A 85 1.39 -10.14 -2.91
C ASN A 85 0.90 -10.24 -4.36
N TRP A 86 1.30 -9.28 -5.16
CA TRP A 86 0.98 -9.25 -6.58
C TRP A 86 2.08 -8.56 -7.39
N MET A 87 2.88 -9.37 -8.10
CA MET A 87 3.89 -8.87 -9.03
C MET A 87 3.25 -8.62 -10.40
N PHE A 88 3.32 -7.39 -10.89
CA PHE A 88 2.83 -7.01 -12.22
C PHE A 88 3.93 -6.60 -13.19
N LYS A 89 5.18 -6.48 -12.71
CA LYS A 89 6.42 -6.49 -13.49
C LYS A 89 7.46 -7.35 -12.77
N LYS A 90 8.56 -7.64 -13.46
CA LYS A 90 9.63 -8.49 -12.90
C LYS A 90 10.15 -8.02 -11.55
N ASN A 91 10.17 -6.70 -11.34
CA ASN A 91 10.71 -6.06 -10.14
C ASN A 91 9.76 -5.02 -9.51
N VAL A 92 8.47 -5.06 -9.85
CA VAL A 92 7.45 -4.13 -9.31
C VAL A 92 6.25 -4.91 -8.83
N GLY A 93 5.89 -4.77 -7.57
CA GLY A 93 4.75 -5.49 -7.00
C GLY A 93 4.23 -4.90 -5.70
N TYR A 94 2.96 -5.21 -5.44
CA TYR A 94 2.30 -4.97 -4.16
C TYR A 94 2.59 -6.09 -3.16
N TYR A 95 2.72 -5.71 -1.92
CA TYR A 95 2.94 -6.61 -0.78
C TYR A 95 2.10 -6.11 0.40
N GLN A 96 1.14 -6.91 0.82
CA GLN A 96 0.30 -6.64 1.98
C GLN A 96 0.52 -7.70 3.04
N ASN A 97 0.95 -7.27 4.21
CA ASN A 97 1.35 -8.12 5.33
C ASN A 97 2.37 -9.20 4.88
N GLN A 98 3.46 -8.74 4.27
CA GLN A 98 4.55 -9.57 3.74
C GLN A 98 5.91 -9.03 4.19
N VAL A 99 6.84 -9.93 4.45
CA VAL A 99 8.25 -9.57 4.62
C VAL A 99 8.98 -9.80 3.30
N VAL A 100 9.58 -8.74 2.75
CA VAL A 100 10.40 -8.82 1.54
C VAL A 100 11.86 -8.69 1.92
N LYS A 101 12.66 -9.71 1.61
CA LYS A 101 14.08 -9.75 1.94
C LYS A 101 14.92 -9.29 0.76
N ILE A 102 15.73 -8.24 0.96
CA ILE A 102 16.68 -7.73 -0.03
C ILE A 102 18.04 -7.53 0.64
N ASP A 103 19.03 -8.28 0.21
CA ASP A 103 20.38 -8.31 0.79
C ASP A 103 20.32 -8.61 2.32
N ASP A 104 20.78 -7.71 3.17
CA ASP A 104 20.78 -7.79 4.63
C ASP A 104 19.62 -7.01 5.28
N THR A 105 18.58 -6.69 4.51
CA THR A 105 17.43 -5.85 4.92
C THR A 105 16.11 -6.60 4.76
N ASP A 106 15.31 -6.62 5.82
CA ASP A 106 13.91 -7.06 5.81
C ASP A 106 12.97 -5.84 5.69
N PHE A 107 12.15 -5.84 4.64
CA PHE A 107 11.07 -4.85 4.46
C PHE A 107 9.76 -5.47 4.98
N ILE A 108 9.23 -4.92 6.07
CA ILE A 108 7.95 -5.35 6.66
C ILE A 108 6.83 -4.50 6.05
N MET A 109 6.17 -5.06 5.05
CA MET A 109 5.19 -4.33 4.24
C MET A 109 3.78 -4.55 4.79
N SER A 110 3.16 -3.49 5.31
CA SER A 110 1.82 -3.53 5.89
C SER A 110 1.13 -2.18 5.77
N THR A 111 -0.17 -2.15 5.45
CA THR A 111 -0.99 -0.93 5.43
C THR A 111 -1.07 -0.27 6.81
N LEU A 112 -1.04 -1.04 7.87
CA LEU A 112 -1.22 -0.59 9.26
C LEU A 112 -2.40 0.39 9.42
N TRP A 113 -3.61 -0.11 9.25
CA TRP A 113 -4.84 0.64 9.50
C TRP A 113 -4.83 1.27 10.89
N SER A 114 -5.45 2.44 11.05
CA SER A 114 -5.57 3.09 12.35
C SER A 114 -6.56 2.37 13.26
N GLN A 115 -6.42 2.53 14.56
CA GLN A 115 -7.42 2.08 15.52
C GLN A 115 -8.44 3.19 15.79
N ILE A 116 -9.72 2.87 15.71
CA ILE A 116 -10.82 3.77 16.01
C ILE A 116 -11.29 3.51 17.43
N SER A 117 -11.27 4.55 18.28
CA SER A 117 -11.78 4.43 19.64
C SER A 117 -13.30 4.39 19.68
N PRO A 118 -13.91 3.68 20.65
CA PRO A 118 -15.39 3.69 20.77
C PRO A 118 -16.00 5.07 20.95
N SER A 119 -15.28 6.03 21.55
CA SER A 119 -15.75 7.39 21.75
C SER A 119 -15.87 8.19 20.45
N ASP A 120 -15.04 7.88 19.45
CA ASP A 120 -14.92 8.63 18.21
C ASP A 120 -15.57 7.92 17.01
N GLU A 121 -16.01 6.68 17.22
CA GLU A 121 -16.53 5.78 16.20
C GLU A 121 -17.58 6.45 15.29
N TYR A 122 -18.60 7.05 15.88
CA TYR A 122 -19.68 7.69 15.11
C TYR A 122 -19.17 8.83 14.22
N PHE A 123 -18.29 9.68 14.75
CA PHE A 123 -17.78 10.83 14.02
C PHE A 123 -16.83 10.41 12.91
N ILE A 124 -15.97 9.42 13.17
CA ILE A 124 -15.04 8.88 12.19
C ILE A 124 -15.82 8.16 11.09
N TRP A 125 -16.74 7.25 11.45
CA TRP A 125 -17.59 6.56 10.48
C TRP A 125 -18.36 7.54 9.59
N LYS A 126 -18.90 8.60 10.16
CA LYS A 126 -19.63 9.63 9.43
C LYS A 126 -18.71 10.51 8.58
N GLY A 127 -17.48 10.76 8.99
CA GLY A 127 -16.55 11.70 8.35
C GLY A 127 -15.65 11.07 7.28
N MET A 128 -15.24 9.81 7.44
CA MET A 128 -14.31 9.15 6.54
C MET A 128 -14.98 8.55 5.31
N ASN A 129 -14.37 8.75 4.15
CA ASN A 129 -14.85 8.19 2.89
C ASN A 129 -14.64 6.67 2.80
N ASP A 130 -13.71 6.10 3.55
CA ASP A 130 -13.40 4.68 3.59
C ASP A 130 -14.66 3.82 3.76
N PHE A 131 -15.53 4.21 4.70
CA PHE A 131 -16.81 3.53 4.98
C PHE A 131 -17.88 3.68 3.89
N ARG A 132 -17.60 4.45 2.83
CA ARG A 132 -18.45 4.64 1.66
C ARG A 132 -17.86 4.11 0.37
N GLN A 133 -16.56 3.84 0.37
CA GLN A 133 -15.78 3.53 -0.83
C GLN A 133 -15.16 2.15 -0.81
N ILE A 134 -14.96 1.56 0.39
CA ILE A 134 -14.27 0.27 0.57
C ILE A 134 -15.30 -0.81 0.90
N MET A 135 -15.12 -2.00 0.32
CA MET A 135 -15.91 -3.18 0.63
C MET A 135 -15.13 -4.15 1.52
N TYR A 136 -15.88 -4.90 2.32
CA TYR A 136 -15.37 -6.00 3.13
C TYR A 136 -16.38 -7.14 3.12
N ASN A 137 -16.02 -8.32 2.58
CA ASN A 137 -16.91 -9.48 2.41
C ASN A 137 -18.25 -9.13 1.74
N GLY A 138 -18.23 -8.37 0.66
CA GLY A 138 -19.40 -8.03 -0.14
C GLY A 138 -20.30 -6.93 0.45
N LYS A 139 -19.89 -6.28 1.55
CA LYS A 139 -20.60 -5.17 2.18
C LYS A 139 -19.68 -3.96 2.31
N LEU A 140 -20.25 -2.77 2.52
CA LEU A 140 -19.45 -1.61 2.88
C LEU A 140 -18.72 -1.85 4.21
N LEU A 141 -17.43 -1.48 4.24
CA LEU A 141 -16.58 -1.55 5.42
C LEU A 141 -17.23 -0.85 6.61
N GLN A 142 -17.14 -1.43 7.78
CA GLN A 142 -17.60 -0.84 9.04
C GLN A 142 -16.41 -0.65 10.00
N THR A 143 -16.63 0.06 11.06
CA THR A 143 -15.59 0.39 12.06
C THR A 143 -15.03 -0.85 12.75
N GLU A 144 -15.87 -1.87 12.95
CA GLU A 144 -15.44 -3.14 13.55
C GLU A 144 -14.40 -3.84 12.68
N GLU A 145 -14.69 -4.03 11.38
CA GLU A 145 -13.75 -4.65 10.45
C GLU A 145 -12.49 -3.78 10.23
N PHE A 146 -12.65 -2.46 10.26
CA PHE A 146 -11.53 -1.52 10.21
C PHE A 146 -10.55 -1.75 11.38
N ASN A 147 -11.08 -1.89 12.62
CA ASN A 147 -10.29 -2.21 13.80
C ASN A 147 -9.70 -3.62 13.74
N GLN A 148 -10.44 -4.61 13.23
CA GLN A 148 -9.91 -5.96 13.02
C GLN A 148 -8.71 -5.96 12.05
N MET A 149 -8.77 -5.18 10.99
CA MET A 149 -7.63 -5.01 10.06
C MET A 149 -6.44 -4.35 10.75
N HIS A 150 -6.67 -3.34 11.62
CA HIS A 150 -5.61 -2.75 12.44
C HIS A 150 -4.90 -3.80 13.28
N GLU A 151 -5.66 -4.57 14.08
CA GLU A 151 -5.09 -5.61 14.96
C GLU A 151 -4.29 -6.64 14.16
N PHE A 152 -4.84 -7.11 13.03
CA PHE A 152 -4.15 -8.06 12.17
C PHE A 152 -2.81 -7.51 11.65
N CYS A 153 -2.79 -6.27 11.16
CA CYS A 153 -1.57 -5.64 10.66
C CYS A 153 -0.55 -5.41 11.77
N LEU A 154 -1.01 -4.98 12.95
CA LEU A 154 -0.15 -4.74 14.11
C LEU A 154 0.50 -6.03 14.61
N ASP A 155 -0.27 -7.13 14.68
CA ASP A 155 0.23 -8.43 15.08
C ASP A 155 1.22 -9.00 14.05
N PHE A 156 0.94 -8.83 12.75
CA PHE A 156 1.87 -9.19 11.69
C PHE A 156 3.21 -8.44 11.85
N ILE A 157 3.17 -7.11 12.07
CA ILE A 157 4.38 -6.30 12.24
C ILE A 157 5.17 -6.76 13.48
N LYS A 158 4.51 -6.90 14.63
CA LYS A 158 5.15 -7.37 15.88
C LYS A 158 5.82 -8.73 15.71
N HIS A 159 5.10 -9.67 15.10
CA HIS A 159 5.64 -11.01 14.83
C HIS A 159 6.85 -10.92 13.87
N SER A 160 6.73 -10.20 12.79
CA SER A 160 7.81 -10.03 11.79
C SER A 160 9.07 -9.39 12.39
N LEU A 161 8.90 -8.41 13.29
CA LEU A 161 10.01 -7.80 14.03
C LEU A 161 10.73 -8.80 14.94
N THR A 162 9.97 -9.68 15.59
CA THR A 162 10.53 -10.70 16.50
C THR A 162 11.29 -11.80 15.75
N GLU A 163 10.78 -12.20 14.58
CA GLU A 163 11.35 -13.27 13.76
C GLU A 163 12.51 -12.82 12.87
N SER A 164 12.65 -11.51 12.65
CA SER A 164 13.69 -10.99 11.76
C SER A 164 15.08 -11.19 12.36
N THR A 165 15.98 -11.73 11.55
CA THR A 165 17.42 -11.81 11.82
C THR A 165 18.24 -10.91 10.90
N ALA A 166 17.56 -10.04 10.15
CA ALA A 166 18.23 -9.13 9.23
C ALA A 166 19.03 -8.07 10.00
N LYS A 167 20.08 -7.57 9.37
CA LYS A 167 20.89 -6.48 9.92
C LYS A 167 20.12 -5.16 9.97
N HIS A 168 19.23 -4.96 9.01
CA HIS A 168 18.38 -3.79 8.89
C HIS A 168 16.92 -4.18 8.72
N ILE A 169 16.01 -3.42 9.32
CA ILE A 169 14.57 -3.58 9.18
C ILE A 169 13.98 -2.23 8.73
N VAL A 170 13.06 -2.30 7.77
CA VAL A 170 12.35 -1.15 7.18
C VAL A 170 10.86 -1.42 7.19
#